data_29e0ea7021c60466b240ae7c4c2128b5
#
_entry.id   29e0ea7021c60466b240ae7c4c2128b5
#
_cell.length_a   1.000
_cell.length_b   1.000
_cell.length_c   1.000
_cell.angle_alpha   90.00
_cell.angle_beta   90.00
_cell.angle_gamma   90.00
#
_symmetry.space_group_name_H-M   'P 1'
#
loop_
_entity.id
_entity.type
_entity.pdbx_description
1 polymer ?
#
loop_
_entity_poly.entity_id
_entity_poly.type
_entity_poly.pdbx_seq_one_letter_code
_entity_poly.pdbx_strand_id
1 'polypeptide(L)'
;VTLFVGIVGGGGIGLGYVVPIAVGMRWFPDKKGLITGLAVAGFGFGAMLWIKLAGTWGDLLGRFGLSATFIIYGFCFAALVFLGGVWMVYPPEGWRPKGYKPPQRPVGGRVEADLGREYSLGEMLESAQFYLIFLTFAVSAGAGLMSIGLMKLYPMEALTGQGVSVQEASAMAGVAMAVFFSIANGLGRIAWGSISDKLGRKRSIMIMTATQGILVILFQWMAGTTGLLYLGAALIGFNFGGNFALFPVVTAG
;
A
#
# COMPACT_ATOMS: atom_id res chain seq x y z
N VAL A 1 -2.99 11.28 21.71
CA VAL A 1 -3.07 10.34 20.57
C VAL A 1 -2.94 11.10 19.25
N THR A 2 -3.78 12.10 18.97
CA THR A 2 -3.80 12.85 17.71
C THR A 2 -2.44 13.49 17.37
N LEU A 3 -1.77 14.13 18.34
CA LEU A 3 -0.48 14.75 18.12
C LEU A 3 0.62 13.72 17.82
N PHE A 4 0.78 12.73 18.68
CA PHE A 4 1.90 11.78 18.56
C PHE A 4 1.67 10.72 17.46
N VAL A 5 0.49 10.16 17.37
CA VAL A 5 0.19 9.14 16.35
C VAL A 5 -0.17 9.78 15.01
N GLY A 6 -1.03 10.82 15.02
CA GLY A 6 -1.48 11.46 13.79
C GLY A 6 -0.40 12.30 13.13
N ILE A 7 0.20 13.24 13.85
CA ILE A 7 1.16 14.20 13.25
C ILE A 7 2.57 13.63 13.22
N VAL A 8 3.13 13.25 14.37
CA VAL A 8 4.52 12.77 14.43
C VAL A 8 4.68 11.42 13.76
N GLY A 9 3.80 10.46 14.07
CA GLY A 9 3.81 9.13 13.45
C GLY A 9 3.50 9.19 11.96
N GLY A 10 2.46 9.93 11.56
CA GLY A 10 2.09 10.12 10.16
C GLY A 10 3.19 10.80 9.34
N GLY A 11 3.83 11.84 9.90
CA GLY A 11 4.99 12.50 9.28
C GLY A 11 6.17 11.55 9.12
N GLY A 12 6.48 10.75 10.15
CA GLY A 12 7.54 9.74 10.10
C GLY A 12 7.28 8.68 9.04
N ILE A 13 6.04 8.18 8.94
CA ILE A 13 5.64 7.22 7.88
C ILE A 13 5.79 7.87 6.50
N GLY A 14 5.31 9.10 6.31
CA GLY A 14 5.38 9.81 5.04
C GLY A 14 6.82 9.98 4.54
N LEU A 15 7.72 10.41 5.40
CA LEU A 15 9.15 10.58 5.09
C LEU A 15 9.82 9.23 4.83
N GLY A 16 9.61 8.24 5.70
CA GLY A 16 10.22 6.92 5.58
C GLY A 16 9.71 6.12 4.38
N TYR A 17 8.46 6.35 3.95
CA TYR A 17 7.84 5.66 2.83
C TYR A 17 8.46 6.00 1.47
N VAL A 18 8.83 7.27 1.26
CA VAL A 18 9.33 7.76 -0.04
C VAL A 18 10.75 7.28 -0.32
N VAL A 19 11.60 7.19 0.71
CA VAL A 19 13.03 6.88 0.56
C VAL A 19 13.30 5.54 -0.16
N PRO A 20 12.76 4.38 0.29
CA PRO A 20 13.01 3.09 -0.38
C PRO A 20 12.46 3.05 -1.80
N ILE A 21 11.36 3.76 -2.07
CA ILE A 21 10.80 3.89 -3.41
C ILE A 21 11.75 4.67 -4.33
N ALA A 22 12.21 5.85 -3.88
CA ALA A 22 13.10 6.71 -4.67
C ALA A 22 14.44 6.02 -4.96
N VAL A 23 15.04 5.39 -3.95
CA VAL A 23 16.29 4.63 -4.10
C VAL A 23 16.10 3.45 -5.04
N GLY A 24 15.05 2.65 -4.82
CA GLY A 24 14.76 1.47 -5.63
C GLY A 24 14.52 1.78 -7.10
N MET A 25 13.78 2.85 -7.41
CA MET A 25 13.52 3.27 -8.80
C MET A 25 14.78 3.77 -9.52
N ARG A 26 15.75 4.32 -8.82
CA ARG A 26 17.04 4.71 -9.41
C ARG A 26 17.96 3.50 -9.67
N TRP A 27 17.90 2.46 -8.83
CA TRP A 27 18.62 1.22 -9.07
C TRP A 27 18.02 0.38 -10.20
N PHE A 28 16.70 0.40 -10.38
CA PHE A 28 15.97 -0.43 -11.36
C PHE A 28 15.01 0.40 -12.21
N PRO A 29 15.53 1.27 -13.10
CA PRO A 29 14.69 2.17 -13.91
C PRO A 29 13.85 1.43 -14.96
N ASP A 30 14.17 0.18 -15.28
CA ASP A 30 13.45 -0.71 -16.18
C ASP A 30 12.20 -1.37 -15.55
N LYS A 31 12.14 -1.40 -14.21
CA LYS A 31 11.09 -2.11 -13.45
C LYS A 31 10.55 -1.25 -12.30
N LYS A 32 10.34 0.03 -12.56
CA LYS A 32 9.90 1.00 -11.53
C LYS A 32 8.67 0.52 -10.77
N GLY A 33 7.66 -0.03 -11.45
CA GLY A 33 6.43 -0.52 -10.84
C GLY A 33 6.65 -1.73 -9.96
N LEU A 34 7.37 -2.74 -10.44
CA LEU A 34 7.70 -3.93 -9.66
C LEU A 34 8.48 -3.56 -8.40
N ILE A 35 9.52 -2.73 -8.55
CA ILE A 35 10.39 -2.33 -7.42
C ILE A 35 9.62 -1.49 -6.40
N THR A 36 8.78 -0.56 -6.85
CA THR A 36 7.89 0.18 -5.94
C THR A 36 6.95 -0.77 -5.22
N GLY A 37 6.34 -1.71 -5.93
CA GLY A 37 5.48 -2.73 -5.34
C GLY A 37 6.18 -3.57 -4.27
N LEU A 38 7.41 -4.01 -4.54
CA LEU A 38 8.24 -4.75 -3.58
C LEU A 38 8.62 -3.90 -2.36
N ALA A 39 9.08 -2.65 -2.59
CA ALA A 39 9.47 -1.74 -1.51
C ALA A 39 8.32 -1.49 -0.52
N VAL A 40 7.09 -1.37 -1.04
CA VAL A 40 5.92 -1.10 -0.21
C VAL A 40 5.15 -2.35 0.23
N ALA A 41 5.50 -3.54 -0.26
CA ALA A 41 4.83 -4.80 0.11
C ALA A 41 4.88 -5.07 1.62
N GLY A 42 5.95 -4.60 2.28
CA GLY A 42 6.10 -4.68 3.72
C GLY A 42 4.94 -4.09 4.53
N PHE A 43 4.26 -3.07 4.02
CA PHE A 43 3.06 -2.52 4.67
C PHE A 43 1.89 -3.52 4.68
N GLY A 44 1.74 -4.33 3.62
CA GLY A 44 0.71 -5.37 3.57
C GLY A 44 1.04 -6.54 4.50
N PHE A 45 2.22 -7.12 4.34
CA PHE A 45 2.66 -8.27 5.12
C PHE A 45 2.97 -7.91 6.58
N GLY A 46 3.47 -6.69 6.83
CA GLY A 46 3.83 -6.23 8.15
C GLY A 46 2.67 -6.22 9.12
N ALA A 47 1.48 -5.79 8.69
CA ALA A 47 0.29 -5.80 9.52
C ALA A 47 -0.03 -7.21 10.06
N MET A 48 0.02 -8.24 9.21
CA MET A 48 -0.18 -9.61 9.63
C MET A 48 0.86 -10.05 10.67
N LEU A 49 2.14 -9.81 10.39
CA LEU A 49 3.25 -10.22 11.27
C LEU A 49 3.10 -9.60 12.67
N TRP A 50 2.98 -8.28 12.73
CA TRP A 50 2.97 -7.56 14.02
C TRP A 50 1.70 -7.81 14.82
N ILE A 51 0.52 -7.93 14.17
CA ILE A 51 -0.72 -8.30 14.86
C ILE A 51 -0.62 -9.71 15.43
N LYS A 52 -0.08 -10.66 14.69
CA LYS A 52 0.09 -12.04 15.15
C LYS A 52 1.12 -12.17 16.26
N LEU A 53 2.21 -11.41 16.21
CA LEU A 53 3.18 -11.36 17.30
C LEU A 53 2.59 -10.75 18.59
N ALA A 54 1.78 -9.69 18.45
CA ALA A 54 1.08 -9.11 19.61
C ALA A 54 0.12 -10.11 20.27
N GLY A 55 -0.57 -10.91 19.48
CA GLY A 55 -1.60 -11.85 19.94
C GLY A 55 -1.15 -13.31 19.86
N THR A 56 -1.72 -14.04 18.88
CA THR A 56 -1.71 -15.52 18.85
C THR A 56 -0.34 -16.19 18.74
N TRP A 57 0.68 -15.54 18.14
CA TRP A 57 2.02 -16.16 17.98
C TRP A 57 2.96 -15.83 19.14
N GLY A 58 3.02 -14.55 19.52
CA GLY A 58 3.96 -14.08 20.54
C GLY A 58 3.35 -13.88 21.90
N ASP A 59 2.02 -13.74 21.96
CA ASP A 59 1.28 -13.44 23.18
C ASP A 59 1.86 -12.24 23.97
N LEU A 60 2.38 -11.25 23.25
CA LEU A 60 3.03 -10.10 23.89
C LEU A 60 2.03 -9.28 24.71
N LEU A 61 0.80 -9.16 24.23
CA LEU A 61 -0.26 -8.45 24.96
C LEU A 61 -0.66 -9.18 26.24
N GLY A 62 -0.74 -10.50 26.23
CA GLY A 62 -1.05 -11.31 27.42
C GLY A 62 0.09 -11.30 28.44
N ARG A 63 1.34 -11.39 27.98
CA ARG A 63 2.54 -11.48 28.84
C ARG A 63 2.98 -10.13 29.41
N PHE A 64 2.96 -9.08 28.61
CA PHE A 64 3.56 -7.80 28.98
C PHE A 64 2.56 -6.64 29.06
N GLY A 65 1.33 -6.86 28.62
CA GLY A 65 0.31 -5.82 28.54
C GLY A 65 0.54 -4.84 27.38
N LEU A 66 -0.41 -3.93 27.21
CA LEU A 66 -0.46 -3.03 26.06
C LEU A 66 0.74 -2.06 26.00
N SER A 67 1.06 -1.41 27.11
CA SER A 67 2.12 -0.39 27.17
C SER A 67 3.50 -0.95 26.86
N ALA A 68 3.86 -2.08 27.46
CA ALA A 68 5.14 -2.72 27.21
C ALA A 68 5.25 -3.27 25.78
N THR A 69 4.16 -3.80 25.22
CA THR A 69 4.12 -4.23 23.82
C THR A 69 4.41 -3.07 22.86
N PHE A 70 3.83 -1.89 23.10
CA PHE A 70 4.15 -0.69 22.30
C PHE A 70 5.62 -0.25 22.43
N ILE A 71 6.20 -0.33 23.62
CA ILE A 71 7.61 -0.01 23.84
C ILE A 71 8.52 -0.98 23.07
N ILE A 72 8.24 -2.29 23.18
CA ILE A 72 8.98 -3.33 22.46
C ILE A 72 8.91 -3.07 20.93
N TYR A 73 7.71 -2.80 20.41
CA TYR A 73 7.55 -2.49 18.98
C TYR A 73 8.27 -1.21 18.56
N GLY A 74 8.26 -0.19 19.41
CA GLY A 74 8.97 1.05 19.16
C GLY A 74 10.49 0.82 18.97
N PHE A 75 11.10 0.05 19.86
CA PHE A 75 12.52 -0.31 19.74
C PHE A 75 12.80 -1.21 18.53
N CYS A 76 11.95 -2.21 18.28
CA CYS A 76 12.08 -3.07 17.10
C CYS A 76 11.99 -2.25 15.80
N PHE A 77 11.01 -1.36 15.68
CA PHE A 77 10.86 -0.51 14.50
C PHE A 77 12.03 0.44 14.32
N ALA A 78 12.47 1.10 15.39
CA ALA A 78 13.63 1.98 15.35
C ALA A 78 14.89 1.24 14.88
N ALA A 79 15.15 0.05 15.40
CA ALA A 79 16.28 -0.79 15.00
C ALA A 79 16.18 -1.21 13.53
N LEU A 80 15.01 -1.68 13.09
CA LEU A 80 14.80 -2.12 11.70
C LEU A 80 14.91 -0.96 10.70
N VAL A 81 14.35 0.20 11.03
CA VAL A 81 14.45 1.40 10.17
C VAL A 81 15.89 1.89 10.10
N PHE A 82 16.61 1.92 11.23
CA PHE A 82 18.03 2.29 11.24
C PHE A 82 18.87 1.34 10.39
N LEU A 83 18.76 0.03 10.61
CA LEU A 83 19.46 -0.98 9.82
C LEU A 83 19.11 -0.91 8.33
N GLY A 84 17.83 -0.75 8.00
CA GLY A 84 17.40 -0.55 6.62
C GLY A 84 17.96 0.71 5.99
N GLY A 85 18.00 1.82 6.74
CA GLY A 85 18.51 3.11 6.28
C GLY A 85 19.98 3.10 5.87
N VAL A 86 20.81 2.31 6.55
CA VAL A 86 22.23 2.16 6.21
C VAL A 86 22.43 1.66 4.78
N TRP A 87 21.52 0.85 4.25
CA TRP A 87 21.58 0.29 2.90
C TRP A 87 20.90 1.15 1.83
N MET A 88 20.21 2.24 2.22
CA MET A 88 19.50 3.14 1.31
C MET A 88 20.45 4.15 0.65
N VAL A 89 21.28 3.66 -0.26
CA VAL A 89 22.27 4.47 -0.99
C VAL A 89 21.87 4.57 -2.45
N TYR A 90 22.02 5.76 -3.04
CA TYR A 90 21.79 5.95 -4.47
C TYR A 90 22.88 5.26 -5.31
N PRO A 91 22.53 4.76 -6.52
CA PRO A 91 23.53 4.24 -7.44
C PRO A 91 24.51 5.33 -7.87
N PRO A 92 25.75 4.96 -8.27
CA PRO A 92 26.71 5.90 -8.83
C PRO A 92 26.16 6.63 -10.06
N GLU A 93 26.67 7.83 -10.34
CA GLU A 93 26.31 8.56 -11.56
C GLU A 93 26.58 7.71 -12.81
N GLY A 94 25.61 7.71 -13.72
CA GLY A 94 25.71 6.90 -14.95
C GLY A 94 25.35 5.42 -14.79
N TRP A 95 24.94 4.97 -13.60
CA TRP A 95 24.50 3.59 -13.37
C TRP A 95 23.36 3.20 -14.31
N ARG A 96 23.50 2.04 -14.94
CA ARG A 96 22.44 1.40 -15.73
C ARG A 96 22.46 -0.11 -15.52
N PRO A 97 21.30 -0.76 -15.35
CA PRO A 97 21.23 -2.22 -15.30
C PRO A 97 21.72 -2.84 -16.62
N LYS A 98 22.30 -4.03 -16.54
CA LYS A 98 22.76 -4.75 -17.74
C LYS A 98 21.59 -4.97 -18.72
N GLY A 99 21.78 -4.55 -19.97
CA GLY A 99 20.76 -4.69 -21.01
C GLY A 99 19.67 -3.62 -21.03
N TYR A 100 19.67 -2.68 -20.09
CA TYR A 100 18.73 -1.57 -20.09
C TYR A 100 19.03 -0.60 -21.25
N LYS A 101 18.05 -0.47 -22.12
CA LYS A 101 18.03 0.58 -23.15
C LYS A 101 17.01 1.63 -22.70
N PRO A 102 17.42 2.89 -22.48
CA PRO A 102 16.46 3.95 -22.23
C PRO A 102 15.38 3.93 -23.31
N PRO A 103 14.11 4.22 -22.98
CA PRO A 103 13.06 4.33 -23.99
C PRO A 103 13.53 5.31 -25.09
N GLN A 104 13.59 4.83 -26.33
CA GLN A 104 13.86 5.71 -27.47
C GLN A 104 12.67 6.65 -27.60
N ARG A 105 12.91 7.93 -27.48
CA ARG A 105 11.89 8.97 -27.63
C ARG A 105 11.45 9.01 -29.07
N PRO A 106 10.15 8.99 -29.39
CA PRO A 106 9.70 9.29 -30.75
C PRO A 106 10.12 10.73 -31.09
N VAL A 107 10.86 10.90 -32.15
CA VAL A 107 11.26 12.22 -32.67
C VAL A 107 10.01 12.85 -33.27
N GLY A 108 9.47 13.92 -32.68
CA GLY A 108 8.46 14.74 -33.36
C GLY A 108 7.14 15.06 -32.65
N GLY A 109 7.06 15.14 -31.30
CA GLY A 109 5.82 15.56 -30.62
C GLY A 109 6.04 16.51 -29.44
N ARG A 110 5.13 17.44 -29.23
CA ARG A 110 5.09 18.41 -28.10
C ARG A 110 5.22 17.78 -26.70
N VAL A 111 5.15 16.46 -26.60
CA VAL A 111 5.30 15.66 -25.37
C VAL A 111 6.77 15.44 -25.00
N GLU A 112 7.72 15.78 -25.91
CA GLU A 112 9.16 15.50 -25.72
C GLU A 112 9.84 16.40 -24.68
N ALA A 113 9.31 17.59 -24.44
CA ALA A 113 9.96 18.57 -23.56
C ALA A 113 9.80 18.23 -22.06
N ASP A 114 8.81 17.40 -21.71
CA ASP A 114 8.40 17.18 -20.31
C ASP A 114 8.83 15.81 -19.75
N LEU A 115 9.11 14.82 -20.60
CA LEU A 115 9.51 13.50 -20.15
C LEU A 115 10.97 13.50 -19.67
N GLY A 116 11.16 13.47 -18.36
CA GLY A 116 12.46 13.45 -17.69
C GLY A 116 12.96 14.83 -17.22
N ARG A 117 12.08 15.84 -17.23
CA ARG A 117 12.32 17.09 -16.54
C ARG A 117 12.04 16.91 -15.06
N GLU A 118 12.99 17.25 -14.22
CA GLU A 118 12.77 17.35 -12.77
C GLU A 118 12.06 18.67 -12.49
N TYR A 119 10.87 18.59 -11.92
CA TYR A 119 10.09 19.76 -11.51
C TYR A 119 10.54 20.23 -10.13
N SER A 120 10.74 21.53 -10.00
CA SER A 120 10.84 22.14 -8.67
C SER A 120 9.51 22.06 -7.93
N LEU A 121 9.52 22.21 -6.60
CA LEU A 121 8.30 22.18 -5.79
C LEU A 121 7.28 23.23 -6.26
N GLY A 122 7.74 24.45 -6.61
CA GLY A 122 6.88 25.52 -7.14
C GLY A 122 6.20 25.13 -8.44
N GLU A 123 6.97 24.68 -9.44
CA GLU A 123 6.42 24.24 -10.74
C GLU A 123 5.45 23.08 -10.60
N MET A 124 5.72 22.13 -9.69
CA MET A 124 4.81 21.02 -9.40
C MET A 124 3.47 21.54 -8.86
N LEU A 125 3.50 22.47 -7.90
CA LEU A 125 2.28 23.04 -7.30
C LEU A 125 1.48 23.92 -8.27
N GLU A 126 2.09 24.46 -9.33
CA GLU A 126 1.41 25.19 -10.38
C GLU A 126 0.77 24.28 -11.44
N SER A 127 1.12 22.98 -11.47
CA SER A 127 0.62 22.05 -12.48
C SER A 127 -0.73 21.45 -12.12
N ALA A 128 -1.71 21.51 -13.04
CA ALA A 128 -3.01 20.86 -12.86
C ALA A 128 -2.89 19.33 -12.72
N GLN A 129 -1.88 18.74 -13.35
CA GLN A 129 -1.60 17.31 -13.30
C GLN A 129 -1.34 16.83 -11.87
N PHE A 130 -0.59 17.61 -11.09
CA PHE A 130 -0.34 17.31 -9.68
C PHE A 130 -1.65 17.18 -8.89
N TYR A 131 -2.55 18.16 -9.02
CA TYR A 131 -3.82 18.14 -8.29
C TYR A 131 -4.74 17.02 -8.75
N LEU A 132 -4.76 16.69 -10.04
CA LEU A 132 -5.55 15.56 -10.56
C LEU A 132 -5.03 14.22 -10.03
N ILE A 133 -3.72 14.01 -10.02
CA ILE A 133 -3.11 12.80 -9.45
C ILE A 133 -3.38 12.73 -7.94
N PHE A 134 -3.15 13.84 -7.23
CA PHE A 134 -3.39 13.94 -5.80
C PHE A 134 -4.85 13.62 -5.44
N LEU A 135 -5.81 14.25 -6.13
CA LEU A 135 -7.24 14.01 -5.88
C LEU A 135 -7.64 12.57 -6.19
N THR A 136 -7.17 12.02 -7.31
CA THR A 136 -7.45 10.63 -7.68
C THR A 136 -6.88 9.67 -6.63
N PHE A 137 -5.66 9.91 -6.15
CA PHE A 137 -5.06 9.12 -5.08
C PHE A 137 -5.84 9.28 -3.77
N ALA A 138 -6.17 10.50 -3.37
CA ALA A 138 -6.89 10.78 -2.13
C ALA A 138 -8.26 10.09 -2.09
N VAL A 139 -9.03 10.16 -3.18
CA VAL A 139 -10.34 9.50 -3.30
C VAL A 139 -10.18 7.97 -3.30
N SER A 140 -9.26 7.44 -4.09
CA SER A 140 -9.05 5.99 -4.20
C SER A 140 -8.50 5.38 -2.90
N ALA A 141 -7.51 6.02 -2.28
CA ALA A 141 -6.97 5.60 -0.99
C ALA A 141 -7.97 5.79 0.14
N GLY A 142 -8.73 6.90 0.13
CA GLY A 142 -9.78 7.18 1.10
C GLY A 142 -10.87 6.11 1.09
N ALA A 143 -11.37 5.72 -0.08
CA ALA A 143 -12.34 4.62 -0.21
C ALA A 143 -11.79 3.29 0.34
N GLY A 144 -10.52 2.99 0.08
CA GLY A 144 -9.87 1.81 0.63
C GLY A 144 -9.70 1.86 2.16
N LEU A 145 -9.31 3.01 2.72
CA LEU A 145 -9.20 3.20 4.17
C LEU A 145 -10.55 3.09 4.87
N MET A 146 -11.63 3.62 4.28
CA MET A 146 -13.00 3.42 4.78
C MET A 146 -13.37 1.93 4.79
N SER A 147 -13.05 1.22 3.70
CA SER A 147 -13.28 -0.23 3.63
C SER A 147 -12.55 -0.98 4.73
N ILE A 148 -11.31 -0.62 5.05
CA ILE A 148 -10.55 -1.19 6.18
C ILE A 148 -11.24 -0.90 7.51
N GLY A 149 -11.67 0.33 7.74
CA GLY A 149 -12.36 0.70 8.98
C GLY A 149 -13.66 -0.09 9.21
N LEU A 150 -14.39 -0.36 8.13
CA LEU A 150 -15.65 -1.11 8.17
C LEU A 150 -15.46 -2.62 8.05
N MET A 151 -14.29 -3.11 7.61
CA MET A 151 -14.00 -4.52 7.32
C MET A 151 -14.18 -5.45 8.54
N LYS A 152 -14.11 -4.93 9.75
CA LYS A 152 -14.41 -5.70 10.97
C LYS A 152 -15.85 -5.52 11.41
N LEU A 153 -16.35 -4.30 11.43
CA LEU A 153 -17.67 -3.97 12.01
C LEU A 153 -18.81 -4.52 11.15
N TYR A 154 -18.79 -4.26 9.85
CA TYR A 154 -19.85 -4.68 8.94
C TYR A 154 -20.00 -6.22 8.83
N PRO A 155 -18.94 -7.02 8.64
CA PRO A 155 -19.07 -8.48 8.67
C PRO A 155 -19.54 -9.03 10.01
N MET A 156 -19.12 -8.42 11.14
CA MET A 156 -19.64 -8.83 12.46
C MET A 156 -21.16 -8.64 12.52
N GLU A 157 -21.67 -7.49 12.09
CA GLU A 157 -23.11 -7.21 12.05
C GLU A 157 -23.84 -8.19 11.11
N ALA A 158 -23.33 -8.40 9.89
CA ALA A 158 -23.91 -9.30 8.91
C ALA A 158 -23.97 -10.77 9.39
N LEU A 159 -22.91 -11.25 10.04
CA LEU A 159 -22.84 -12.62 10.59
C LEU A 159 -23.72 -12.79 11.83
N THR A 160 -23.74 -11.81 12.72
CA THR A 160 -24.60 -11.87 13.92
C THR A 160 -26.08 -11.80 13.54
N GLY A 161 -26.44 -11.04 12.50
CA GLY A 161 -27.79 -11.01 11.94
C GLY A 161 -28.25 -12.37 11.37
N GLN A 162 -27.33 -13.28 11.10
CA GLN A 162 -27.58 -14.66 10.66
C GLN A 162 -27.51 -15.69 11.81
N GLY A 163 -27.41 -15.24 13.05
CA GLY A 163 -27.40 -16.11 14.22
C GLY A 163 -26.01 -16.58 14.66
N VAL A 164 -24.92 -16.09 14.05
CA VAL A 164 -23.55 -16.37 14.52
C VAL A 164 -23.29 -15.60 15.81
N SER A 165 -22.64 -16.23 16.79
CA SER A 165 -22.30 -15.54 18.04
C SER A 165 -21.35 -14.36 17.80
N VAL A 166 -21.48 -13.30 18.60
CA VAL A 166 -20.63 -12.09 18.49
C VAL A 166 -19.15 -12.44 18.56
N GLN A 167 -18.78 -13.40 19.40
CA GLN A 167 -17.40 -13.84 19.55
C GLN A 167 -16.86 -14.51 18.29
N GLU A 168 -17.62 -15.42 17.69
CA GLU A 168 -17.25 -16.09 16.44
C GLU A 168 -17.23 -15.12 15.27
N ALA A 169 -18.23 -14.25 15.14
CA ALA A 169 -18.27 -13.21 14.11
C ALA A 169 -17.05 -12.27 14.20
N SER A 170 -16.66 -11.88 15.42
CA SER A 170 -15.45 -11.07 15.65
C SER A 170 -14.17 -11.81 15.27
N ALA A 171 -14.08 -13.10 15.56
CA ALA A 171 -12.94 -13.93 15.16
C ALA A 171 -12.84 -14.06 13.64
N MET A 172 -13.95 -14.36 12.96
CA MET A 172 -14.01 -14.47 11.50
C MET A 172 -13.65 -13.16 10.81
N ALA A 173 -14.22 -12.03 11.24
CA ALA A 173 -13.88 -10.71 10.71
C ALA A 173 -12.41 -10.34 10.99
N GLY A 174 -11.88 -10.72 12.16
CA GLY A 174 -10.46 -10.55 12.50
C GLY A 174 -9.54 -11.34 11.57
N VAL A 175 -9.87 -12.58 11.25
CA VAL A 175 -9.11 -13.41 10.28
C VAL A 175 -9.21 -12.82 8.88
N ALA A 176 -10.40 -12.40 8.43
CA ALA A 176 -10.59 -11.76 7.13
C ALA A 176 -9.64 -10.57 6.96
N MET A 177 -9.53 -9.71 7.97
CA MET A 177 -8.70 -8.51 7.94
C MET A 177 -7.21 -8.82 8.13
N ALA A 178 -6.86 -9.56 9.17
CA ALA A 178 -5.46 -9.77 9.55
C ALA A 178 -4.72 -10.74 8.61
N VAL A 179 -5.41 -11.66 7.97
CA VAL A 179 -4.80 -12.68 7.10
C VAL A 179 -5.13 -12.41 5.64
N PHE A 180 -6.39 -12.57 5.25
CA PHE A 180 -6.78 -12.52 3.85
C PHE A 180 -6.56 -11.15 3.22
N PHE A 181 -7.03 -10.08 3.86
CA PHE A 181 -6.80 -8.72 3.38
C PHE A 181 -5.31 -8.36 3.38
N SER A 182 -4.58 -8.62 4.48
CA SER A 182 -3.17 -8.18 4.61
C SER A 182 -2.24 -8.91 3.64
N ILE A 183 -2.37 -10.22 3.48
CA ILE A 183 -1.58 -10.98 2.51
C ILE A 183 -1.89 -10.50 1.09
N ALA A 184 -3.17 -10.42 0.75
CA ALA A 184 -3.59 -9.99 -0.58
C ALA A 184 -3.16 -8.54 -0.87
N ASN A 185 -3.16 -7.65 0.13
CA ASN A 185 -2.65 -6.28 0.02
C ASN A 185 -1.15 -6.26 -0.34
N GLY A 186 -0.34 -7.05 0.35
CA GLY A 186 1.09 -7.18 0.02
C GLY A 186 1.32 -7.71 -1.38
N LEU A 187 0.63 -8.79 -1.76
CA LEU A 187 0.70 -9.37 -3.11
C LEU A 187 0.18 -8.41 -4.18
N GLY A 188 -0.89 -7.70 -3.90
CA GLY A 188 -1.48 -6.71 -4.79
C GLY A 188 -0.52 -5.57 -5.15
N ARG A 189 0.30 -5.12 -4.21
CA ARG A 189 1.34 -4.11 -4.47
C ARG A 189 2.35 -4.57 -5.51
N ILE A 190 2.84 -5.81 -5.37
CA ILE A 190 3.79 -6.41 -6.31
C ILE A 190 3.13 -6.65 -7.66
N ALA A 191 1.93 -7.24 -7.66
CA ALA A 191 1.20 -7.59 -8.87
C ALA A 191 0.81 -6.35 -9.69
N TRP A 192 0.16 -5.35 -9.08
CA TRP A 192 -0.22 -4.11 -9.76
C TRP A 192 1.00 -3.30 -10.23
N GLY A 193 2.09 -3.29 -9.44
CA GLY A 193 3.36 -2.73 -9.86
C GLY A 193 3.85 -3.36 -11.16
N SER A 194 3.94 -4.69 -11.20
CA SER A 194 4.37 -5.46 -12.37
C SER A 194 3.43 -5.33 -13.57
N ILE A 195 2.11 -5.34 -13.32
CA ILE A 195 1.08 -5.13 -14.35
C ILE A 195 1.25 -3.75 -14.98
N SER A 196 1.51 -2.73 -14.17
CA SER A 196 1.66 -1.37 -14.66
C SER A 196 2.91 -1.15 -15.52
N ASP A 197 3.96 -1.92 -15.29
CA ASP A 197 5.15 -1.90 -16.14
C ASP A 197 4.86 -2.41 -17.57
N LYS A 198 3.88 -3.32 -17.71
CA LYS A 198 3.49 -3.90 -19.02
C LYS A 198 2.31 -3.18 -19.67
N LEU A 199 1.26 -2.89 -18.91
CA LEU A 199 -0.01 -2.32 -19.42
C LEU A 199 0.01 -0.79 -19.53
N GLY A 200 0.97 -0.15 -18.83
CA GLY A 200 1.07 1.29 -18.68
C GLY A 200 0.31 1.81 -17.46
N ARG A 201 0.77 2.94 -16.90
CA ARG A 201 0.32 3.48 -15.61
C ARG A 201 -1.16 3.86 -15.63
N LYS A 202 -1.57 4.66 -16.61
CA LYS A 202 -2.95 5.16 -16.74
C LYS A 202 -3.98 4.03 -16.78
N ARG A 203 -3.76 3.03 -17.65
CA ARG A 203 -4.70 1.90 -17.80
C ARG A 203 -4.78 1.07 -16.53
N SER A 204 -3.65 0.82 -15.89
CA SER A 204 -3.59 0.05 -14.64
C SER A 204 -4.36 0.75 -13.51
N ILE A 205 -4.21 2.06 -13.35
CA ILE A 205 -4.96 2.83 -12.35
C ILE A 205 -6.47 2.78 -12.65
N MET A 206 -6.87 2.98 -13.91
CA MET A 206 -8.28 2.95 -14.29
C MET A 206 -8.94 1.59 -14.00
N ILE A 207 -8.26 0.49 -14.35
CA ILE A 207 -8.78 -0.87 -14.10
C ILE A 207 -8.83 -1.14 -12.59
N MET A 208 -7.76 -0.81 -11.87
CA MET A 208 -7.66 -1.03 -10.43
C MET A 208 -8.76 -0.26 -9.66
N THR A 209 -8.94 1.03 -9.95
CA THR A 209 -9.95 1.85 -9.26
C THR A 209 -11.38 1.44 -9.61
N ALA A 210 -11.65 1.09 -10.88
CA ALA A 210 -12.96 0.58 -11.30
C ALA A 210 -13.30 -0.75 -10.62
N THR A 211 -12.35 -1.69 -10.63
CA THR A 211 -12.54 -2.98 -9.95
C THR A 211 -12.68 -2.83 -8.44
N GLN A 212 -11.93 -1.91 -7.82
CA GLN A 212 -12.09 -1.60 -6.39
C GLN A 212 -13.50 -1.12 -6.07
N GLY A 213 -14.06 -0.19 -6.85
CA GLY A 213 -15.41 0.30 -6.66
C GLY A 213 -16.46 -0.82 -6.75
N ILE A 214 -16.35 -1.68 -7.77
CA ILE A 214 -17.24 -2.83 -7.94
C ILE A 214 -17.13 -3.80 -6.75
N LEU A 215 -15.92 -4.12 -6.31
CA LEU A 215 -15.70 -5.04 -5.19
C LEU A 215 -16.25 -4.51 -3.87
N VAL A 216 -16.12 -3.22 -3.60
CA VAL A 216 -16.71 -2.60 -2.40
C VAL A 216 -18.24 -2.70 -2.41
N ILE A 217 -18.86 -2.48 -3.57
CA ILE A 217 -20.32 -2.66 -3.73
C ILE A 217 -20.72 -4.12 -3.51
N LEU A 218 -20.00 -5.06 -4.12
CA LEU A 218 -20.28 -6.49 -4.01
C LEU A 218 -20.05 -7.04 -2.60
N PHE A 219 -19.18 -6.42 -1.83
CA PHE A 219 -18.81 -6.88 -0.49
C PHE A 219 -19.99 -6.91 0.48
N GLN A 220 -21.01 -6.08 0.27
CA GLN A 220 -22.24 -6.11 1.08
C GLN A 220 -22.96 -7.49 1.06
N TRP A 221 -22.89 -8.21 -0.06
CA TRP A 221 -23.48 -9.57 -0.17
C TRP A 221 -22.51 -10.67 0.23
N MET A 222 -21.22 -10.36 0.29
CA MET A 222 -20.17 -11.33 0.62
C MET A 222 -19.94 -11.45 2.12
N ALA A 223 -20.18 -10.38 2.87
CA ALA A 223 -19.79 -10.27 4.28
C ALA A 223 -20.55 -11.23 5.22
N GLY A 224 -21.74 -11.69 4.84
CA GLY A 224 -22.57 -12.61 5.65
C GLY A 224 -22.17 -14.09 5.55
N THR A 225 -21.28 -14.48 4.65
CA THR A 225 -20.86 -15.88 4.48
C THR A 225 -19.34 -15.98 4.63
N THR A 226 -18.84 -16.83 5.52
CA THR A 226 -17.41 -16.92 5.89
C THR A 226 -16.49 -17.05 4.67
N GLY A 227 -16.78 -17.94 3.74
CA GLY A 227 -15.97 -18.13 2.53
C GLY A 227 -15.95 -16.89 1.62
N LEU A 228 -17.11 -16.28 1.40
CA LEU A 228 -17.23 -15.06 0.60
C LEU A 228 -16.62 -13.86 1.31
N LEU A 229 -16.75 -13.76 2.63
CA LEU A 229 -16.09 -12.73 3.44
C LEU A 229 -14.57 -12.77 3.24
N TYR A 230 -13.95 -13.94 3.31
CA TYR A 230 -12.51 -14.09 3.11
C TYR A 230 -12.08 -13.76 1.68
N LEU A 231 -12.85 -14.21 0.71
CA LEU A 231 -12.63 -13.87 -0.70
C LEU A 231 -12.76 -12.36 -0.95
N GLY A 232 -13.83 -11.75 -0.46
CA GLY A 232 -14.06 -10.30 -0.58
C GLY A 232 -12.96 -9.48 0.08
N ALA A 233 -12.55 -9.86 1.29
CA ALA A 233 -11.44 -9.22 1.99
C ALA A 233 -10.12 -9.33 1.19
N ALA A 234 -9.84 -10.50 0.61
CA ALA A 234 -8.65 -10.70 -0.23
C ALA A 234 -8.69 -9.85 -1.50
N LEU A 235 -9.82 -9.81 -2.21
CA LEU A 235 -9.96 -9.04 -3.46
C LEU A 235 -9.86 -7.52 -3.21
N ILE A 236 -10.52 -7.01 -2.17
CA ILE A 236 -10.42 -5.61 -1.76
C ILE A 236 -8.99 -5.29 -1.33
N GLY A 237 -8.37 -6.14 -0.53
CA GLY A 237 -6.98 -5.97 -0.09
C GLY A 237 -6.02 -5.94 -1.27
N PHE A 238 -6.16 -6.83 -2.23
CA PHE A 238 -5.33 -6.91 -3.44
C PHE A 238 -5.38 -5.60 -4.25
N ASN A 239 -6.56 -5.08 -4.50
CA ASN A 239 -6.69 -3.81 -5.23
C ASN A 239 -6.23 -2.61 -4.42
N PHE A 240 -6.56 -2.57 -3.13
CA PHE A 240 -6.11 -1.49 -2.26
C PHE A 240 -4.58 -1.37 -2.21
N GLY A 241 -3.88 -2.51 -2.21
CA GLY A 241 -2.41 -2.54 -2.29
C GLY A 241 -1.87 -1.82 -3.52
N GLY A 242 -2.55 -1.93 -4.66
CA GLY A 242 -2.17 -1.28 -5.91
C GLY A 242 -2.07 0.24 -5.84
N ASN A 243 -2.88 0.92 -5.02
CA ASN A 243 -2.81 2.38 -4.85
C ASN A 243 -1.40 2.83 -4.44
N PHE A 244 -0.81 2.15 -3.46
CA PHE A 244 0.49 2.51 -2.91
C PHE A 244 1.68 2.13 -3.81
N ALA A 245 1.45 1.26 -4.79
CA ALA A 245 2.47 0.90 -5.79
C ALA A 245 2.38 1.79 -7.03
N LEU A 246 1.17 2.13 -7.50
CA LEU A 246 0.98 2.80 -8.78
C LEU A 246 1.16 4.32 -8.71
N PHE A 247 0.61 4.98 -7.70
CA PHE A 247 0.64 6.45 -7.65
C PHE A 247 2.05 7.03 -7.49
N PRO A 248 2.96 6.48 -6.65
CA PRO A 248 4.35 6.97 -6.60
C PRO A 248 5.10 6.82 -7.93
N VAL A 249 4.80 5.78 -8.71
CA VAL A 249 5.45 5.56 -10.01
C VAL A 249 4.94 6.54 -11.08
N VAL A 250 3.68 6.96 -10.99
CA VAL A 250 3.13 7.98 -11.90
C VAL A 250 3.78 9.34 -11.70
N THR A 251 4.10 9.69 -10.45
CA THR A 251 4.76 10.97 -10.14
C THR A 251 6.26 10.95 -10.45
N ALA A 252 6.87 9.78 -10.54
CA ALA A 252 8.32 9.61 -10.76
C ALA A 252 8.69 9.33 -12.23
N GLY A 253 7.73 9.33 -13.13
CA GLY A 253 8.06 8.97 -14.47
C GLY A 253 7.31 9.10 -15.61
#